data_39f0436a3b30dad8dafc735ae539a5b0
#
_entry.id   39f0436a3b30dad8dafc735ae539a5b0
#
_cell.length_a   1.000
_cell.length_b   1.000
_cell.length_c   1.000
_cell.angle_alpha   90.00
_cell.angle_beta   90.00
_cell.angle_gamma   90.00
#
_symmetry.space_group_name_H-M   'P 1'
#
loop_
_entity.id
_entity.type
_entity.pdbx_description
1 polymer ?
#
loop_
_entity_poly.entity_id
_entity_poly.type
_entity_poly.pdbx_seq_one_letter_code
_entity_poly.pdbx_strand_id
1 'polypeptide(L)'
;KVFVQVIKIFVISAIIITIVSEFIGESPRNLLVGLGAFAAVLMLIFKDAILGFVAGVQLLANQMVRIGDWIVMPSNNANGTVLEINLYTVKVQNWDMTITTIPTYQLVSASFTNWRGMEEAAGRRIMRYINIDMLSVHFLSDEEIDTLRKSNVLKGYIEDMLPKLNEQNKGKSDVLDERRLTNLGIFRQYAVRKLEANPDLNMGMTYMVRQLQPTATGIPLEVYCFSRKQEWVAYEKVQADIFDHLLAVIPYFNLRIYQYPEIIKTTN
;
A
#
# COMPACT_ATOMS: atom_id res chain seq x y z
N LYS A 1 24.89 -41.79 -10.43
CA LYS A 1 24.44 -42.79 -9.44
C LYS A 1 22.91 -42.74 -9.24
N VAL A 2 22.30 -41.57 -9.06
CA VAL A 2 20.85 -41.39 -8.84
C VAL A 2 20.02 -41.93 -10.01
N PHE A 3 20.43 -41.62 -11.26
CA PHE A 3 19.72 -42.08 -12.48
C PHE A 3 19.66 -43.63 -12.60
N VAL A 4 20.75 -44.30 -12.23
CA VAL A 4 20.80 -45.76 -12.19
C VAL A 4 19.88 -46.36 -11.15
N GLN A 5 19.74 -45.71 -9.98
CA GLN A 5 18.81 -46.12 -8.91
C GLN A 5 17.34 -45.98 -9.35
N VAL A 6 16.99 -44.89 -10.04
CA VAL A 6 15.63 -44.68 -10.57
C VAL A 6 15.28 -45.80 -11.56
N ILE A 7 16.19 -46.11 -12.53
CA ILE A 7 15.98 -47.21 -13.48
C ILE A 7 15.80 -48.56 -12.75
N LYS A 8 16.63 -48.84 -11.75
CA LYS A 8 16.48 -50.08 -10.93
C LYS A 8 15.12 -50.19 -10.26
N ILE A 9 14.60 -49.08 -9.68
CA ILE A 9 13.29 -49.05 -9.08
C ILE A 9 12.20 -49.39 -10.10
N PHE A 10 12.24 -48.81 -11.30
CA PHE A 10 11.29 -49.12 -12.38
C PHE A 10 11.33 -50.57 -12.78
N VAL A 11 12.55 -51.12 -13.00
CA VAL A 11 12.73 -52.50 -13.39
C VAL A 11 12.22 -53.46 -12.29
N ILE A 12 12.56 -53.22 -11.03
CA ILE A 12 12.11 -54.06 -9.91
C ILE A 12 10.59 -53.98 -9.77
N SER A 13 9.98 -52.79 -9.90
CA SER A 13 8.52 -52.62 -9.84
C SER A 13 7.82 -53.37 -10.96
N ALA A 14 8.37 -53.35 -12.21
CA ALA A 14 7.83 -54.09 -13.33
C ALA A 14 7.89 -55.59 -13.09
N ILE A 15 9.00 -56.12 -12.56
CA ILE A 15 9.16 -57.52 -12.20
C ILE A 15 8.14 -57.93 -11.13
N ILE A 16 7.99 -57.14 -10.08
CA ILE A 16 7.01 -57.39 -8.99
C ILE A 16 5.59 -57.45 -9.54
N ILE A 17 5.20 -56.50 -10.39
CA ILE A 17 3.86 -56.46 -11.00
C ILE A 17 3.63 -57.72 -11.86
N THR A 18 4.63 -58.14 -12.63
CA THR A 18 4.54 -59.35 -13.46
C THR A 18 4.37 -60.61 -12.59
N ILE A 19 5.14 -60.73 -11.52
CA ILE A 19 5.03 -61.89 -10.62
C ILE A 19 3.64 -61.90 -9.92
N VAL A 20 3.18 -60.79 -9.44
CA VAL A 20 1.87 -60.66 -8.78
C VAL A 20 0.75 -60.94 -9.74
N SER A 21 0.84 -60.54 -10.99
CA SER A 21 -0.15 -60.82 -12.02
C SER A 21 -0.29 -62.30 -12.33
N GLU A 22 0.82 -63.05 -12.36
CA GLU A 22 0.82 -64.49 -12.53
C GLU A 22 0.14 -65.21 -11.40
N PHE A 23 0.40 -64.75 -10.15
CA PHE A 23 -0.24 -65.36 -8.96
C PHE A 23 -1.75 -65.10 -8.87
N ILE A 24 -2.21 -63.95 -9.32
CA ILE A 24 -3.65 -63.56 -9.27
C ILE A 24 -4.42 -64.08 -10.50
N GLY A 25 -3.72 -64.52 -11.56
CA GLY A 25 -4.30 -64.94 -12.83
C GLY A 25 -4.84 -63.79 -13.70
N GLU A 26 -4.35 -62.56 -13.46
CA GLU A 26 -4.73 -61.37 -14.19
C GLU A 26 -3.58 -60.87 -15.06
N SER A 27 -3.88 -60.12 -16.13
CA SER A 27 -2.80 -59.53 -16.93
C SER A 27 -2.09 -58.39 -16.20
N PRO A 28 -0.75 -58.22 -16.37
CA PRO A 28 -0.01 -57.09 -15.80
C PRO A 28 -0.62 -55.72 -16.15
N ARG A 29 -1.25 -55.59 -17.32
CA ARG A 29 -1.95 -54.40 -17.80
C ARG A 29 -3.17 -54.11 -16.91
N ASN A 30 -3.99 -55.08 -16.58
CA ASN A 30 -5.18 -54.92 -15.76
C ASN A 30 -4.80 -54.51 -14.33
N LEU A 31 -3.73 -55.06 -13.79
CA LEU A 31 -3.20 -54.68 -12.47
C LEU A 31 -2.69 -53.21 -12.49
N LEU A 32 -1.97 -52.81 -13.53
CA LEU A 32 -1.51 -51.42 -13.66
C LEU A 32 -2.67 -50.45 -13.77
N VAL A 33 -3.71 -50.76 -14.53
CA VAL A 33 -4.92 -49.93 -14.63
C VAL A 33 -5.64 -49.83 -13.27
N GLY A 34 -5.80 -50.97 -12.57
CA GLY A 34 -6.42 -50.97 -11.25
C GLY A 34 -5.62 -50.18 -10.22
N LEU A 35 -4.30 -50.37 -10.15
CA LEU A 35 -3.41 -49.60 -9.26
C LEU A 35 -3.41 -48.12 -9.61
N GLY A 36 -3.42 -47.78 -10.91
CA GLY A 36 -3.50 -46.38 -11.37
C GLY A 36 -4.79 -45.73 -10.98
N ALA A 37 -5.94 -46.41 -11.13
CA ALA A 37 -7.22 -45.91 -10.70
C ALA A 37 -7.28 -45.74 -9.16
N PHE A 38 -6.76 -46.68 -8.39
CA PHE A 38 -6.67 -46.57 -6.95
C PHE A 38 -5.76 -45.39 -6.50
N ALA A 39 -4.60 -45.26 -7.13
CA ALA A 39 -3.71 -44.15 -6.83
C ALA A 39 -4.32 -42.79 -7.14
N ALA A 40 -5.10 -42.69 -8.24
CA ALA A 40 -5.81 -41.47 -8.59
C ALA A 40 -6.87 -41.09 -7.53
N VAL A 41 -7.62 -42.07 -7.02
CA VAL A 41 -8.59 -41.86 -5.93
C VAL A 41 -7.87 -41.42 -4.64
N LEU A 42 -6.79 -42.09 -4.27
CA LEU A 42 -5.99 -41.70 -3.12
C LEU A 42 -5.43 -40.29 -3.27
N MET A 43 -4.88 -39.96 -4.44
CA MET A 43 -4.36 -38.60 -4.71
C MET A 43 -5.47 -37.55 -4.60
N LEU A 44 -6.69 -37.85 -5.02
CA LEU A 44 -7.83 -36.94 -4.89
C LEU A 44 -8.20 -36.73 -3.39
N ILE A 45 -8.21 -37.82 -2.61
CA ILE A 45 -8.52 -37.75 -1.18
C ILE A 45 -7.47 -36.92 -0.42
N PHE A 46 -6.18 -37.11 -0.73
CA PHE A 46 -5.08 -36.45 -0.03
C PHE A 46 -4.63 -35.13 -0.68
N LYS A 47 -5.27 -34.70 -1.77
CA LYS A 47 -4.90 -33.51 -2.53
C LYS A 47 -4.67 -32.30 -1.64
N ASP A 48 -5.62 -31.96 -0.77
CA ASP A 48 -5.55 -30.75 0.05
C ASP A 48 -4.48 -30.85 1.14
N ALA A 49 -4.28 -32.06 1.69
CA ALA A 49 -3.21 -32.32 2.64
C ALA A 49 -1.82 -32.17 1.99
N ILE A 50 -1.64 -32.69 0.78
CA ILE A 50 -0.38 -32.56 0.04
C ILE A 50 -0.13 -31.09 -0.32
N LEU A 51 -1.14 -30.37 -0.83
CA LEU A 51 -1.04 -28.94 -1.14
C LEU A 51 -0.70 -28.13 0.11
N GLY A 52 -1.37 -28.39 1.24
CA GLY A 52 -1.09 -27.71 2.50
C GLY A 52 0.33 -27.98 3.00
N PHE A 53 0.81 -29.21 2.92
CA PHE A 53 2.17 -29.58 3.31
C PHE A 53 3.23 -28.86 2.44
N VAL A 54 3.10 -28.95 1.12
CA VAL A 54 4.05 -28.32 0.18
C VAL A 54 4.05 -26.81 0.37
N ALA A 55 2.87 -26.20 0.51
CA ALA A 55 2.73 -24.77 0.76
C ALA A 55 3.33 -24.36 2.11
N GLY A 56 3.13 -25.14 3.17
CA GLY A 56 3.73 -24.89 4.48
C GLY A 56 5.26 -24.89 4.42
N VAL A 57 5.85 -25.89 3.76
CA VAL A 57 7.30 -25.94 3.53
C VAL A 57 7.78 -24.73 2.71
N GLN A 58 7.07 -24.37 1.65
CA GLN A 58 7.40 -23.24 0.79
C GLN A 58 7.30 -21.90 1.54
N LEU A 59 6.25 -21.72 2.34
CA LEU A 59 6.04 -20.52 3.15
C LEU A 59 7.20 -20.30 4.13
N LEU A 60 7.63 -21.36 4.81
CA LEU A 60 8.73 -21.32 5.77
C LEU A 60 10.09 -21.15 5.10
N ALA A 61 10.37 -21.92 4.05
CA ALA A 61 11.65 -21.87 3.35
C ALA A 61 11.92 -20.51 2.70
N ASN A 62 10.88 -19.88 2.13
CA ASN A 62 10.98 -18.55 1.50
C ASN A 62 10.73 -17.40 2.48
N GLN A 63 10.45 -17.68 3.74
CA GLN A 63 10.16 -16.66 4.76
C GLN A 63 9.11 -15.63 4.31
N MET A 64 8.11 -16.10 3.56
CA MET A 64 7.04 -15.24 3.03
C MET A 64 6.28 -14.52 4.14
N VAL A 65 6.07 -15.22 5.27
CA VAL A 65 5.45 -14.70 6.48
C VAL A 65 6.27 -15.17 7.69
N ARG A 66 6.39 -14.32 8.72
CA ARG A 66 7.02 -14.63 10.00
C ARG A 66 6.05 -14.36 11.15
N ILE A 67 6.25 -15.02 12.28
CA ILE A 67 5.53 -14.68 13.52
C ILE A 67 5.86 -13.23 13.88
N GLY A 68 4.82 -12.47 14.20
CA GLY A 68 4.93 -11.02 14.47
C GLY A 68 4.66 -10.14 13.26
N ASP A 69 4.69 -10.65 12.03
CA ASP A 69 4.35 -9.84 10.84
C ASP A 69 2.92 -9.33 10.89
N TRP A 70 2.72 -8.09 10.51
CA TRP A 70 1.40 -7.60 10.17
C TRP A 70 1.08 -7.95 8.71
N ILE A 71 0.03 -8.75 8.51
CA ILE A 71 -0.45 -9.12 7.17
C ILE A 71 -1.90 -8.70 6.96
N VAL A 72 -2.23 -8.40 5.70
CA VAL A 72 -3.60 -8.11 5.27
C VAL A 72 -3.97 -9.04 4.11
N MET A 73 -4.99 -9.84 4.33
CA MET A 73 -5.57 -10.76 3.32
C MET A 73 -7.10 -10.64 3.35
N PRO A 74 -7.66 -9.71 2.54
CA PRO A 74 -9.10 -9.41 2.59
C PRO A 74 -9.99 -10.61 2.24
N SER A 75 -9.54 -11.48 1.34
CA SER A 75 -10.26 -12.71 0.94
C SER A 75 -10.54 -13.65 2.11
N ASN A 76 -9.76 -13.55 3.19
CA ASN A 76 -9.87 -14.38 4.38
C ASN A 76 -10.29 -13.59 5.62
N ASN A 77 -10.69 -12.33 5.47
CA ASN A 77 -10.98 -11.41 6.58
C ASN A 77 -9.83 -11.34 7.60
N ALA A 78 -8.59 -11.36 7.10
CA ALA A 78 -7.40 -11.25 7.93
C ALA A 78 -6.77 -9.87 7.77
N ASN A 79 -6.61 -9.15 8.88
CA ASN A 79 -5.90 -7.88 8.97
C ASN A 79 -5.35 -7.74 10.39
N GLY A 80 -4.11 -8.17 10.60
CA GLY A 80 -3.53 -8.17 11.93
C GLY A 80 -2.19 -8.88 11.99
N THR A 81 -1.79 -9.26 13.21
CA THR A 81 -0.48 -9.83 13.50
C THR A 81 -0.50 -11.36 13.45
N VAL A 82 0.49 -11.94 12.80
CA VAL A 82 0.69 -13.39 12.75
C VAL A 82 1.13 -13.89 14.12
N LEU A 83 0.31 -14.71 14.75
CA LEU A 83 0.58 -15.31 16.05
C LEU A 83 1.36 -16.62 15.95
N GLU A 84 0.98 -17.46 14.98
CA GLU A 84 1.45 -18.83 14.89
C GLU A 84 1.49 -19.27 13.43
N ILE A 85 2.52 -20.01 13.07
CA ILE A 85 2.67 -20.63 11.75
C ILE A 85 2.87 -22.13 11.97
N ASN A 86 1.89 -22.91 11.54
CA ASN A 86 1.94 -24.36 11.50
C ASN A 86 2.12 -24.84 10.07
N LEU A 87 2.37 -26.13 9.89
CA LEU A 87 2.57 -26.74 8.59
C LEU A 87 1.36 -26.55 7.65
N TYR A 88 0.15 -26.53 8.20
CA TYR A 88 -1.11 -26.48 7.44
C TYR A 88 -1.89 -25.18 7.60
N THR A 89 -1.58 -24.39 8.65
CA THR A 89 -2.34 -23.19 8.99
C THR A 89 -1.47 -22.09 9.54
N VAL A 90 -1.87 -20.84 9.29
CA VAL A 90 -1.34 -19.63 9.91
C VAL A 90 -2.46 -18.94 10.68
N LYS A 91 -2.22 -18.61 11.96
CA LYS A 91 -3.17 -17.86 12.79
C LYS A 91 -2.79 -16.39 12.80
N VAL A 92 -3.76 -15.55 12.50
CA VAL A 92 -3.63 -14.08 12.49
C VAL A 92 -4.58 -13.51 13.53
N GLN A 93 -4.07 -12.71 14.45
CA GLN A 93 -4.87 -11.93 15.37
C GLN A 93 -5.20 -10.59 14.69
N ASN A 94 -6.47 -10.41 14.39
CA ASN A 94 -6.99 -9.16 13.83
C ASN A 94 -6.98 -8.02 14.88
N TRP A 95 -7.12 -6.79 14.43
CA TRP A 95 -7.11 -5.62 15.31
C TRP A 95 -8.30 -5.55 16.28
N ASP A 96 -9.39 -6.25 15.97
CA ASP A 96 -10.56 -6.44 16.85
C ASP A 96 -10.40 -7.60 17.84
N MET A 97 -9.18 -8.16 17.95
CA MET A 97 -8.83 -9.30 18.81
C MET A 97 -9.41 -10.66 18.37
N THR A 98 -10.12 -10.73 17.25
CA THR A 98 -10.52 -12.02 16.67
C THR A 98 -9.32 -12.74 16.07
N ILE A 99 -9.40 -14.07 15.96
CA ILE A 99 -8.35 -14.89 15.35
C ILE A 99 -8.87 -15.49 14.05
N THR A 100 -8.21 -15.15 12.95
CA THR A 100 -8.44 -15.79 11.65
C THR A 100 -7.41 -16.90 11.45
N THR A 101 -7.87 -18.09 11.11
CA THR A 101 -7.00 -19.23 10.74
C THR A 101 -7.01 -19.40 9.22
N ILE A 102 -5.85 -19.24 8.61
CA ILE A 102 -5.67 -19.27 7.14
C ILE A 102 -4.93 -20.56 6.78
N PRO A 103 -5.46 -21.41 5.87
CA PRO A 103 -4.71 -22.53 5.32
C PRO A 103 -3.43 -22.05 4.60
N THR A 104 -2.28 -22.71 4.84
CA THR A 104 -0.99 -22.30 4.27
C THR A 104 -0.99 -22.21 2.75
N TYR A 105 -1.72 -23.11 2.07
CA TYR A 105 -1.82 -23.09 0.62
C TYR A 105 -2.45 -21.81 0.06
N GLN A 106 -3.35 -21.15 0.81
CA GLN A 106 -3.96 -19.90 0.39
C GLN A 106 -2.97 -18.73 0.42
N LEU A 107 -2.05 -18.71 1.40
CA LEU A 107 -0.98 -17.70 1.46
C LEU A 107 0.05 -17.85 0.34
N VAL A 108 0.19 -19.06 -0.23
CA VAL A 108 1.07 -19.31 -1.37
C VAL A 108 0.36 -19.08 -2.70
N SER A 109 -0.94 -19.38 -2.79
CA SER A 109 -1.71 -19.33 -4.04
C SER A 109 -2.42 -18.00 -4.30
N ALA A 110 -2.65 -17.18 -3.27
CA ALA A 110 -3.31 -15.89 -3.38
C ALA A 110 -2.39 -14.74 -2.95
N SER A 111 -2.71 -13.53 -3.38
CA SER A 111 -1.97 -12.34 -2.97
C SER A 111 -2.39 -11.88 -1.57
N PHE A 112 -1.43 -11.46 -0.78
CA PHE A 112 -1.63 -10.78 0.49
C PHE A 112 -0.62 -9.65 0.64
N THR A 113 -0.89 -8.66 1.48
CA THR A 113 0.04 -7.58 1.81
C THR A 113 0.77 -7.92 3.10
N ASN A 114 2.10 -7.88 3.09
CA ASN A 114 2.93 -7.98 4.29
C ASN A 114 3.53 -6.60 4.60
N TRP A 115 3.27 -6.08 5.79
CA TRP A 115 3.71 -4.76 6.23
C TRP A 115 5.13 -4.74 6.81
N ARG A 116 5.82 -5.88 6.89
CA ARG A 116 7.23 -5.96 7.31
C ARG A 116 8.12 -4.97 6.57
N GLY A 117 7.92 -4.84 5.24
CA GLY A 117 8.67 -3.88 4.43
C GLY A 117 8.51 -2.42 4.86
N MET A 118 7.35 -2.04 5.43
CA MET A 118 7.13 -0.73 6.03
C MET A 118 8.00 -0.56 7.29
N GLU A 119 8.03 -1.57 8.15
CA GLU A 119 8.82 -1.55 9.39
C GLU A 119 10.32 -1.48 9.08
N GLU A 120 10.81 -2.30 8.15
CA GLU A 120 12.20 -2.33 7.72
C GLU A 120 12.64 -1.04 7.01
N ALA A 121 11.75 -0.38 6.26
CA ALA A 121 12.02 0.86 5.56
C ALA A 121 12.05 2.11 6.48
N ALA A 122 11.79 1.96 7.79
CA ALA A 122 11.72 3.05 8.76
C ALA A 122 10.81 4.22 8.31
N GLY A 123 9.68 3.90 7.65
CA GLY A 123 8.76 4.91 7.17
C GLY A 123 7.35 4.38 6.93
N ARG A 124 6.35 4.93 7.65
CA ARG A 124 4.93 4.66 7.41
C ARG A 124 4.32 5.77 6.58
N ARG A 125 3.75 5.42 5.42
CA ARG A 125 3.23 6.39 4.44
C ARG A 125 2.02 7.14 4.97
N ILE A 126 2.07 8.48 4.86
CA ILE A 126 0.93 9.38 4.94
C ILE A 126 0.54 9.75 3.51
N MET A 127 -0.70 9.51 3.14
CA MET A 127 -1.26 9.84 1.84
C MET A 127 -2.71 10.25 2.04
N ARG A 128 -2.93 11.54 2.28
CA ARG A 128 -4.25 12.15 2.45
C ARG A 128 -4.33 13.45 1.67
N TYR A 129 -5.53 13.87 1.31
CA TYR A 129 -5.75 15.10 0.57
C TYR A 129 -6.78 16.01 1.27
N ILE A 130 -6.68 17.30 0.97
CA ILE A 130 -7.64 18.33 1.34
C ILE A 130 -8.28 18.83 0.05
N ASN A 131 -9.59 18.85 -0.04
CA ASN A 131 -10.30 19.38 -1.19
C ASN A 131 -10.39 20.89 -1.11
N ILE A 132 -9.74 21.58 -2.05
CA ILE A 132 -9.76 23.03 -2.18
C ILE A 132 -10.90 23.44 -3.12
N ASP A 133 -11.70 24.42 -2.70
CA ASP A 133 -12.71 25.03 -3.56
C ASP A 133 -12.05 25.72 -4.77
N MET A 134 -12.36 25.25 -5.97
CA MET A 134 -11.81 25.77 -7.22
C MET A 134 -12.06 27.26 -7.41
N LEU A 135 -13.19 27.77 -6.96
CA LEU A 135 -13.58 29.16 -7.07
C LEU A 135 -12.76 30.10 -6.15
N SER A 136 -12.02 29.54 -5.21
CA SER A 136 -11.12 30.31 -4.34
C SER A 136 -9.71 30.48 -4.94
N VAL A 137 -9.40 29.80 -6.05
CA VAL A 137 -8.08 29.88 -6.67
C VAL A 137 -7.98 31.13 -7.54
N HIS A 138 -6.96 31.96 -7.29
CA HIS A 138 -6.71 33.21 -8.05
C HIS A 138 -5.22 33.52 -8.15
N PHE A 139 -4.88 34.47 -9.01
CA PHE A 139 -3.54 35.05 -9.04
C PHE A 139 -3.36 36.01 -7.85
N LEU A 140 -2.21 35.95 -7.20
CA LEU A 140 -1.91 36.80 -6.07
C LEU A 140 -1.75 38.28 -6.53
N SER A 141 -2.28 39.21 -5.72
CA SER A 141 -1.97 40.62 -5.81
C SER A 141 -0.60 40.93 -5.19
N ASP A 142 -0.07 42.14 -5.45
CA ASP A 142 1.19 42.57 -4.86
C ASP A 142 1.09 42.69 -3.32
N GLU A 143 -0.05 43.14 -2.80
CA GLU A 143 -0.32 43.20 -1.36
C GLU A 143 -0.33 41.83 -0.69
N GLU A 144 -0.92 40.83 -1.36
CA GLU A 144 -0.92 39.44 -0.88
C GLU A 144 0.50 38.87 -0.88
N ILE A 145 1.28 39.12 -1.94
CA ILE A 145 2.68 38.71 -2.05
C ILE A 145 3.50 39.34 -0.93
N ASP A 146 3.35 40.64 -0.66
CA ASP A 146 4.07 41.35 0.38
C ASP A 146 3.68 40.83 1.80
N THR A 147 2.42 40.47 1.98
CA THR A 147 1.93 39.86 3.23
C THR A 147 2.55 38.48 3.44
N LEU A 148 2.53 37.63 2.42
CA LEU A 148 3.09 36.28 2.51
C LEU A 148 4.62 36.27 2.61
N ARG A 149 5.30 37.29 2.05
CA ARG A 149 6.76 37.49 2.16
C ARG A 149 7.21 37.73 3.61
N LYS A 150 6.34 38.22 4.52
CA LYS A 150 6.65 38.37 5.95
C LYS A 150 6.82 37.03 6.67
N SER A 151 6.32 35.95 6.08
CA SER A 151 6.47 34.59 6.62
C SER A 151 7.91 34.08 6.40
N ASN A 152 8.60 33.71 7.48
CA ASN A 152 9.92 33.12 7.40
C ASN A 152 9.96 31.82 6.55
N VAL A 153 8.84 31.10 6.48
CA VAL A 153 8.72 29.85 5.70
C VAL A 153 8.69 30.14 4.20
N LEU A 154 8.05 31.24 3.78
CA LEU A 154 7.82 31.56 2.36
C LEU A 154 8.79 32.58 1.80
N LYS A 155 9.41 33.41 2.66
CA LYS A 155 10.26 34.53 2.26
C LYS A 155 11.29 34.13 1.19
N GLY A 156 12.12 33.14 1.48
CA GLY A 156 13.17 32.70 0.54
C GLY A 156 12.63 32.18 -0.78
N TYR A 157 11.47 31.50 -0.78
CA TYR A 157 10.84 31.03 -2.01
C TYR A 157 10.31 32.18 -2.86
N ILE A 158 9.63 33.15 -2.25
CA ILE A 158 9.07 34.31 -2.95
C ILE A 158 10.19 35.17 -3.52
N GLU A 159 11.24 35.43 -2.74
CA GLU A 159 12.42 36.21 -3.16
C GLU A 159 13.20 35.58 -4.33
N ASP A 160 13.23 34.24 -4.40
CA ASP A 160 13.84 33.49 -5.51
C ASP A 160 12.94 33.46 -6.75
N MET A 161 11.61 33.42 -6.57
CA MET A 161 10.67 33.30 -7.70
C MET A 161 10.35 34.59 -8.38
N LEU A 162 10.24 35.74 -7.68
CA LEU A 162 9.83 37.00 -8.26
C LEU A 162 10.79 37.48 -9.36
N PRO A 163 12.13 37.45 -9.21
CA PRO A 163 13.04 37.83 -10.29
C PRO A 163 12.90 36.95 -11.53
N LYS A 164 12.67 35.64 -11.35
CA LYS A 164 12.49 34.70 -12.45
C LYS A 164 11.20 34.97 -13.22
N LEU A 165 10.12 35.31 -12.51
CA LEU A 165 8.85 35.69 -13.12
C LEU A 165 8.97 37.03 -13.90
N ASN A 166 9.62 38.03 -13.31
CA ASN A 166 9.85 39.30 -13.96
C ASN A 166 10.67 39.15 -15.25
N GLU A 167 11.68 38.26 -15.24
CA GLU A 167 12.45 37.97 -16.46
C GLU A 167 11.62 37.29 -17.55
N GLN A 168 10.79 36.29 -17.15
CA GLN A 168 9.90 35.55 -18.05
C GLN A 168 8.76 36.41 -18.61
N ASN A 169 8.40 37.49 -17.94
CA ASN A 169 7.31 38.39 -18.30
C ASN A 169 7.80 39.64 -19.05
N LYS A 170 9.09 39.80 -19.29
CA LYS A 170 9.62 40.92 -20.07
C LYS A 170 8.96 41.01 -21.45
N GLY A 171 8.41 42.18 -21.75
CA GLY A 171 7.72 42.46 -23.04
C GLY A 171 6.29 41.93 -23.11
N LYS A 172 5.73 41.40 -22.01
CA LYS A 172 4.33 41.01 -21.89
C LYS A 172 3.57 42.13 -21.18
N SER A 173 2.36 42.40 -21.61
CA SER A 173 1.50 43.43 -21.04
C SER A 173 0.09 42.95 -20.67
N ASP A 174 -0.23 41.73 -21.03
CA ASP A 174 -1.54 41.12 -20.74
C ASP A 174 -1.42 40.04 -19.64
N VAL A 175 -2.36 40.07 -18.71
CA VAL A 175 -2.45 39.09 -17.61
C VAL A 175 -2.51 37.64 -18.12
N LEU A 176 -3.08 37.40 -19.29
CA LEU A 176 -3.18 36.08 -19.91
C LEU A 176 -1.84 35.58 -20.46
N ASP A 177 -0.93 36.49 -20.82
CA ASP A 177 0.40 36.13 -21.32
C ASP A 177 1.44 36.04 -20.21
N GLU A 178 1.18 36.67 -19.06
CA GLU A 178 2.08 36.68 -17.93
C GLU A 178 2.01 35.38 -17.11
N ARG A 179 3.17 34.94 -16.66
CA ARG A 179 3.24 33.90 -15.62
C ARG A 179 3.19 34.56 -14.24
N ARG A 180 2.15 34.25 -13.46
CA ARG A 180 1.92 34.85 -12.15
C ARG A 180 1.84 33.75 -11.04
N LEU A 181 2.10 34.19 -9.81
CA LEU A 181 1.90 33.31 -8.65
C LEU A 181 0.41 33.17 -8.36
N THR A 182 0.01 31.96 -7.98
CA THR A 182 -1.34 31.68 -7.49
C THR A 182 -1.32 31.40 -5.99
N ASN A 183 -2.40 31.73 -5.31
CA ASN A 183 -2.57 31.41 -3.88
C ASN A 183 -2.45 29.90 -3.61
N LEU A 184 -3.00 29.04 -4.45
CA LEU A 184 -2.87 27.60 -4.34
C LEU A 184 -1.41 27.13 -4.55
N GLY A 185 -0.69 27.74 -5.50
CA GLY A 185 0.71 27.44 -5.75
C GLY A 185 1.60 27.78 -4.55
N ILE A 186 1.40 28.93 -3.95
CA ILE A 186 2.12 29.35 -2.73
C ILE A 186 1.75 28.49 -1.52
N PHE A 187 0.47 28.19 -1.33
CA PHE A 187 0.04 27.28 -0.25
C PHE A 187 0.70 25.90 -0.38
N ARG A 188 0.78 25.35 -1.60
CA ARG A 188 1.47 24.10 -1.85
C ARG A 188 2.95 24.16 -1.43
N GLN A 189 3.65 25.26 -1.77
CA GLN A 189 5.05 25.44 -1.37
C GLN A 189 5.19 25.61 0.15
N TYR A 190 4.28 26.32 0.78
CA TYR A 190 4.21 26.42 2.24
C TYR A 190 4.09 25.04 2.88
N ALA A 191 3.14 24.22 2.39
CA ALA A 191 2.94 22.88 2.90
C ALA A 191 4.19 22.00 2.76
N VAL A 192 4.86 22.03 1.59
CA VAL A 192 6.14 21.29 1.40
C VAL A 192 7.17 21.69 2.43
N ARG A 193 7.40 23.01 2.63
CA ARG A 193 8.39 23.50 3.61
C ARG A 193 8.05 23.14 5.06
N LYS A 194 6.76 23.06 5.38
CA LYS A 194 6.31 22.59 6.70
C LYS A 194 6.58 21.11 6.89
N LEU A 195 6.43 20.30 5.84
CA LEU A 195 6.83 18.87 5.88
C LEU A 195 8.36 18.74 6.07
N GLU A 196 9.16 19.51 5.32
CA GLU A 196 10.63 19.51 5.43
C GLU A 196 11.12 19.86 6.83
N ALA A 197 10.41 20.76 7.52
CA ALA A 197 10.76 21.19 8.88
C ALA A 197 10.25 20.24 9.98
N ASN A 198 9.47 19.21 9.64
CA ASN A 198 8.87 18.31 10.62
C ASN A 198 9.86 17.17 10.98
N PRO A 199 10.34 17.08 12.23
CA PRO A 199 11.32 16.08 12.64
C PRO A 199 10.78 14.65 12.65
N ASP A 200 9.45 14.47 12.74
CA ASP A 200 8.80 13.17 12.76
C ASP A 200 8.63 12.57 11.36
N LEU A 201 9.00 13.31 10.29
CA LEU A 201 8.97 12.81 8.93
C LEU A 201 10.32 12.31 8.45
N ASN A 202 10.30 11.29 7.59
CA ASN A 202 11.52 10.75 6.98
C ASN A 202 11.79 11.44 5.64
N MET A 203 12.62 12.48 5.67
CA MET A 203 13.01 13.25 4.47
C MET A 203 13.93 12.49 3.50
N GLY A 204 14.45 11.32 3.89
CA GLY A 204 15.17 10.41 2.98
C GLY A 204 14.25 9.62 2.05
N MET A 205 12.93 9.65 2.30
CA MET A 205 11.91 9.03 1.46
C MET A 205 11.19 10.10 0.63
N THR A 206 10.43 9.67 -0.37
CA THR A 206 9.67 10.57 -1.24
C THR A 206 8.65 11.38 -0.43
N TYR A 207 8.69 12.70 -0.57
CA TYR A 207 7.68 13.61 -0.04
C TYR A 207 7.26 14.63 -1.08
N MET A 208 5.99 14.99 -1.08
CA MET A 208 5.45 16.01 -1.98
C MET A 208 4.08 16.49 -1.51
N VAL A 209 3.71 17.66 -2.00
CA VAL A 209 2.32 18.14 -1.99
C VAL A 209 1.91 18.37 -3.42
N ARG A 210 0.94 17.59 -3.92
CA ARG A 210 0.53 17.61 -5.34
C ARG A 210 -0.96 17.82 -5.51
N GLN A 211 -1.32 18.42 -6.62
CA GLN A 211 -2.70 18.48 -7.08
C GLN A 211 -3.06 17.17 -7.79
N LEU A 212 -4.17 16.58 -7.41
CA LEU A 212 -4.78 15.51 -8.18
C LEU A 212 -5.79 16.09 -9.18
N GLN A 213 -6.39 15.21 -9.98
CA GLN A 213 -7.40 15.64 -10.94
C GLN A 213 -8.57 16.29 -10.21
N PRO A 214 -9.03 17.49 -10.67
CA PRO A 214 -10.22 18.13 -10.11
C PRO A 214 -11.44 17.22 -10.18
N THR A 215 -12.28 17.32 -9.15
CA THR A 215 -13.52 16.54 -8.98
C THR A 215 -14.69 17.47 -8.75
N ALA A 216 -15.91 16.93 -8.68
CA ALA A 216 -17.10 17.72 -8.27
C ALA A 216 -16.98 18.29 -6.85
N THR A 217 -16.07 17.76 -6.03
CA THR A 217 -15.79 18.21 -4.66
C THR A 217 -14.51 19.07 -4.57
N GLY A 218 -14.12 19.75 -5.66
CA GLY A 218 -12.99 20.65 -5.67
C GLY A 218 -11.68 20.02 -6.19
N ILE A 219 -10.56 20.68 -5.92
CA ILE A 219 -9.22 20.22 -6.27
C ILE A 219 -8.63 19.49 -5.06
N PRO A 220 -8.41 18.14 -5.16
CA PRO A 220 -7.73 17.44 -4.09
C PRO A 220 -6.24 17.82 -4.07
N LEU A 221 -5.79 18.42 -2.99
CA LEU A 221 -4.39 18.70 -2.72
C LEU A 221 -3.85 17.61 -1.80
N GLU A 222 -3.12 16.66 -2.38
CA GLU A 222 -2.61 15.49 -1.67
C GLU A 222 -1.27 15.78 -1.00
N VAL A 223 -1.20 15.46 0.28
CA VAL A 223 0.03 15.39 1.06
C VAL A 223 0.53 13.95 1.03
N TYR A 224 1.71 13.75 0.49
CA TYR A 224 2.37 12.46 0.38
C TYR A 224 3.73 12.54 1.08
N CYS A 225 3.91 11.79 2.16
CA CYS A 225 5.16 11.74 2.92
C CYS A 225 5.23 10.46 3.76
N PHE A 226 6.34 10.28 4.49
CA PHE A 226 6.53 9.12 5.35
C PHE A 226 6.85 9.55 6.77
N SER A 227 6.07 9.07 7.74
CA SER A 227 6.32 9.25 9.17
C SER A 227 7.42 8.29 9.64
N ARG A 228 8.35 8.78 10.47
CA ARG A 228 9.32 7.94 11.20
C ARG A 228 8.64 7.13 12.31
N LYS A 229 7.51 7.63 12.81
CA LYS A 229 6.68 6.92 13.80
C LYS A 229 5.81 5.91 13.06
N GLN A 230 6.06 4.63 13.29
CA GLN A 230 5.38 3.53 12.58
C GLN A 230 4.29 2.90 13.45
N GLU A 231 4.42 2.99 14.78
CA GLU A 231 3.41 2.55 15.73
C GLU A 231 2.11 3.33 15.48
N TRP A 232 0.97 2.64 15.57
CA TRP A 232 -0.30 3.17 15.07
C TRP A 232 -0.70 4.49 15.74
N VAL A 233 -0.71 4.53 17.07
CA VAL A 233 -1.17 5.74 17.80
C VAL A 233 -0.23 6.92 17.55
N ALA A 234 1.08 6.68 17.57
CA ALA A 234 2.08 7.72 17.31
C ALA A 234 2.03 8.21 15.85
N TYR A 235 1.79 7.31 14.90
CA TYR A 235 1.59 7.65 13.49
C TYR A 235 0.35 8.52 13.27
N GLU A 236 -0.79 8.14 13.86
CA GLU A 236 -2.03 8.93 13.73
C GLU A 236 -1.87 10.32 14.33
N LYS A 237 -1.12 10.46 15.45
CA LYS A 237 -0.81 11.76 16.03
C LYS A 237 -0.02 12.64 15.06
N VAL A 238 1.07 12.13 14.47
CA VAL A 238 1.87 12.88 13.49
C VAL A 238 0.98 13.33 12.31
N GLN A 239 0.14 12.42 11.83
CA GLN A 239 -0.77 12.71 10.72
C GLN A 239 -1.80 13.78 11.09
N ALA A 240 -2.42 13.68 12.27
CA ALA A 240 -3.37 14.67 12.78
C ALA A 240 -2.71 16.04 12.90
N ASP A 241 -1.55 16.14 13.57
CA ASP A 241 -0.82 17.40 13.77
C ASP A 241 -0.51 18.13 12.43
N ILE A 242 -0.15 17.37 11.38
CA ILE A 242 0.10 17.93 10.05
C ILE A 242 -1.21 18.51 9.47
N PHE A 243 -2.29 17.74 9.48
CA PHE A 243 -3.54 18.16 8.84
C PHE A 243 -4.27 19.23 9.61
N ASP A 244 -4.24 19.21 10.94
CA ASP A 244 -4.79 20.29 11.78
C ASP A 244 -4.12 21.63 11.46
N HIS A 245 -2.77 21.61 11.35
CA HIS A 245 -2.04 22.80 10.99
C HIS A 245 -2.38 23.29 9.57
N LEU A 246 -2.36 22.38 8.56
CA LEU A 246 -2.64 22.75 7.18
C LEU A 246 -4.06 23.28 7.01
N LEU A 247 -5.06 22.67 7.66
CA LEU A 247 -6.45 23.12 7.61
C LEU A 247 -6.61 24.53 8.24
N ALA A 248 -5.95 24.77 9.36
CA ALA A 248 -6.02 26.05 10.06
C ALA A 248 -5.40 27.22 9.28
N VAL A 249 -4.37 26.95 8.45
CA VAL A 249 -3.68 28.02 7.71
C VAL A 249 -4.27 28.29 6.32
N ILE A 250 -5.09 27.41 5.76
CA ILE A 250 -5.70 27.58 4.41
C ILE A 250 -6.34 28.97 4.22
N PRO A 251 -7.13 29.52 5.19
CA PRO A 251 -7.73 30.84 5.03
C PRO A 251 -6.73 31.98 4.88
N TYR A 252 -5.52 31.88 5.43
CA TYR A 252 -4.47 32.89 5.30
C TYR A 252 -3.93 33.02 3.87
N PHE A 253 -4.24 32.04 3.01
CA PHE A 253 -3.95 32.08 1.57
C PHE A 253 -5.17 32.46 0.74
N ASN A 254 -6.23 32.98 1.34
CA ASN A 254 -7.51 33.26 0.69
C ASN A 254 -8.08 32.06 -0.06
N LEU A 255 -7.75 30.85 0.42
CA LEU A 255 -8.28 29.59 -0.06
C LEU A 255 -9.46 29.15 0.82
N ARG A 256 -10.36 28.40 0.22
CA ARG A 256 -11.48 27.76 0.93
C ARG A 256 -11.41 26.25 0.77
N ILE A 257 -11.74 25.54 1.83
CA ILE A 257 -11.93 24.08 1.77
C ILE A 257 -13.33 23.85 1.18
N TYR A 258 -13.41 22.93 0.22
CA TYR A 258 -14.69 22.54 -0.30
C TYR A 258 -15.49 21.76 0.76
N GLN A 259 -16.71 22.19 1.00
CA GLN A 259 -17.70 21.50 1.82
C GLN A 259 -19.03 21.49 1.06
N TYR A 260 -19.83 20.45 1.24
CA TYR A 260 -21.18 20.46 0.68
C TYR A 260 -21.96 21.62 1.25
N PRO A 261 -22.66 22.41 0.44
CA PRO A 261 -23.48 23.51 0.95
C PRO A 261 -24.54 22.95 1.91
N GLU A 262 -24.65 23.54 3.10
CA GLU A 262 -25.78 23.27 3.97
C GLU A 262 -27.07 23.68 3.27
N ILE A 263 -27.97 22.73 3.09
CA ILE A 263 -29.35 23.02 2.65
C ILE A 263 -30.07 23.59 3.90
N ILE A 264 -30.00 24.90 4.07
CA ILE A 264 -30.85 25.60 5.05
C ILE A 264 -32.28 25.40 4.54
N LYS A 265 -33.04 24.46 5.11
CA LYS A 265 -34.48 24.42 4.96
C LYS A 265 -35.04 25.69 5.59
N THR A 266 -35.29 26.72 4.80
CA THR A 266 -36.17 27.83 5.20
C THR A 266 -37.54 27.20 5.45
N THR A 267 -37.86 26.96 6.72
CA THR A 267 -39.21 26.70 7.16
C THR A 267 -39.99 28.01 6.99
N ASN A 268 -40.86 28.04 5.94
CA ASN A 268 -41.90 29.04 5.79
C ASN A 268 -42.95 28.85 6.89
#